data_ffe80333b9f1af7b06ba2b08dab38bbf
#
_entry.id   ffe80333b9f1af7b06ba2b08dab38bbf
#
_cell.length_a   1.000
_cell.length_b   1.000
_cell.length_c   1.000
_cell.angle_alpha   90.00
_cell.angle_beta   90.00
_cell.angle_gamma   90.00
#
_symmetry.space_group_name_H-M   'P 1'
#
loop_
_entity.id
_entity.type
_entity.pdbx_description
1 polymer ?
#
loop_
_entity_poly.entity_id
_entity_poly.type
_entity_poly.pdbx_seq_one_letter_code
_entity_poly.pdbx_strand_id
1 'polypeptide(L)'
;MSHEEFPTENPAVVTCGLPYANGDLHVGHLRTYVGGDVFARSLRKLGQETAFVSGSDMHGTPVAVNAEEQGVDPEEFALEWHERYEAAFPRFNVDFDNYGHTHDATNTELTQDIVRALDDGGHVYEKAIMVAYDPDADQYLPDRYVEGTCPYCGAKARGDECDEGCQRHLEPGEVEDPVSTVTGNPAEYRERTHKFFRVSAFQEYLQEFIDRLEGTANARNQPREWIEGELQDWCITRDLDWGIDYPDDATESGDDAEDDLVLYVWVDAPIEYVSSTKQYTERVGADAYDWEETWTESGEIVHVIGRDIIQHHTVFWPAMLRGAGYEEPRAVMASGFVTLGGKGFSTSRNRAVWADEYLDEGFHPDLLRYYITTNGGFQQDVDFSWEKFRERVNGELVGTVGNFVYRSLLFAYRNYEGTPDGTVSDEVENRIEGAVSDFGQAVNDYDLKALGETAASLARFGNEYIQRNEPWKLTDDDPDAAAQVIYDCVQLAKAVAVLFYPLGPEKAERLWADVGPADEDVAEVGLD
;
A
#
# COMPACT_ATOMS: atom_id res chain seq x y z
N MET A 1 20.28 7.60 13.31
CA MET A 1 21.16 6.46 12.87
C MET A 1 20.42 5.84 11.71
N SER A 2 21.11 5.34 10.68
CA SER A 2 20.45 4.55 9.62
C SER A 2 19.97 3.22 10.22
N HIS A 3 18.83 2.74 9.75
CA HIS A 3 18.36 1.39 10.08
C HIS A 3 19.35 0.33 9.55
N GLU A 4 19.28 -0.87 10.11
CA GLU A 4 20.00 -2.04 9.60
C GLU A 4 19.39 -2.46 8.26
N GLU A 5 20.21 -2.97 7.33
CA GLU A 5 19.72 -3.47 6.03
C GLU A 5 18.90 -4.75 6.21
N PHE A 6 17.85 -4.91 5.41
CA PHE A 6 17.09 -6.17 5.35
C PHE A 6 17.94 -7.31 4.76
N PRO A 7 17.80 -8.56 5.28
CA PRO A 7 16.92 -8.95 6.39
C PRO A 7 17.49 -8.58 7.75
N THR A 8 16.62 -8.21 8.68
CA THR A 8 16.93 -7.98 10.10
C THR A 8 16.46 -9.15 10.96
N GLU A 9 16.85 -9.17 12.24
CA GLU A 9 16.33 -10.16 13.20
C GLU A 9 14.90 -9.84 13.67
N ASN A 10 14.41 -8.61 13.44
CA ASN A 10 13.10 -8.14 13.89
C ASN A 10 12.00 -8.52 12.89
N PRO A 11 10.77 -8.82 13.33
CA PRO A 11 9.65 -9.06 12.43
C PRO A 11 9.30 -7.78 11.65
N ALA A 12 8.96 -7.94 10.37
CA ALA A 12 8.52 -6.84 9.52
C ALA A 12 7.01 -6.92 9.26
N VAL A 13 6.35 -5.76 9.19
CA VAL A 13 5.00 -5.63 8.68
C VAL A 13 4.99 -4.65 7.50
N VAL A 14 4.45 -5.10 6.38
CA VAL A 14 4.15 -4.25 5.23
C VAL A 14 2.65 -4.00 5.20
N THR A 15 2.24 -2.73 5.18
CA THR A 15 0.82 -2.37 5.13
C THR A 15 0.51 -1.63 3.84
N CYS A 16 -0.73 -1.71 3.38
CA CYS A 16 -1.22 -0.84 2.31
C CYS A 16 -2.30 0.10 2.84
N GLY A 17 -2.30 1.35 2.35
CA GLY A 17 -3.34 2.32 2.68
C GLY A 17 -4.73 1.77 2.37
N LEU A 18 -5.67 1.94 3.30
CA LEU A 18 -7.02 1.38 3.21
C LEU A 18 -7.81 2.08 2.09
N PRO A 19 -8.50 1.33 1.22
CA PRO A 19 -9.48 1.93 0.33
C PRO A 19 -10.77 2.27 1.11
N TYR A 20 -11.36 3.41 0.82
CA TYR A 20 -12.72 3.71 1.28
C TYR A 20 -13.72 2.70 0.69
N ALA A 21 -14.60 2.18 1.53
CA ALA A 21 -15.64 1.22 1.15
C ALA A 21 -16.78 1.90 0.37
N ASN A 22 -16.50 2.48 -0.79
CA ASN A 22 -17.48 3.31 -1.52
C ASN A 22 -17.34 3.33 -3.05
N GLY A 23 -16.49 2.50 -3.66
CA GLY A 23 -16.33 2.52 -5.13
C GLY A 23 -15.40 1.47 -5.71
N ASP A 24 -15.58 1.18 -7.00
CA ASP A 24 -14.79 0.16 -7.70
C ASP A 24 -13.29 0.49 -7.76
N LEU A 25 -12.47 -0.55 -7.70
CA LEU A 25 -11.03 -0.44 -7.87
C LEU A 25 -10.67 -0.17 -9.34
N HIS A 26 -9.71 0.70 -9.55
CA HIS A 26 -9.10 0.95 -10.86
C HIS A 26 -7.58 0.74 -10.83
N VAL A 27 -6.95 0.69 -11.99
CA VAL A 27 -5.50 0.46 -12.15
C VAL A 27 -4.65 1.43 -11.29
N GLY A 28 -5.15 2.64 -11.03
CA GLY A 28 -4.50 3.60 -10.14
C GLY A 28 -4.39 3.10 -8.70
N HIS A 29 -5.47 2.55 -8.16
CA HIS A 29 -5.48 1.94 -6.82
C HIS A 29 -4.54 0.73 -6.78
N LEU A 30 -4.62 -0.15 -7.79
CA LEU A 30 -3.80 -1.36 -7.86
C LEU A 30 -2.30 -1.08 -7.80
N ARG A 31 -1.85 0.12 -8.18
CA ARG A 31 -0.42 0.46 -8.10
C ARG A 31 0.12 0.41 -6.68
N THR A 32 -0.65 0.90 -5.72
CA THR A 32 -0.28 0.87 -4.30
C THR A 32 -0.28 -0.57 -3.77
N TYR A 33 -1.36 -1.31 -3.99
CA TYR A 33 -1.51 -2.67 -3.45
C TYR A 33 -0.54 -3.68 -4.08
N VAL A 34 -0.35 -3.61 -5.40
CA VAL A 34 0.67 -4.40 -6.09
C VAL A 34 2.08 -4.01 -5.63
N GLY A 35 2.33 -2.71 -5.42
CA GLY A 35 3.62 -2.25 -4.89
C GLY A 35 3.93 -2.82 -3.50
N GLY A 36 2.93 -2.85 -2.61
CA GLY A 36 3.03 -3.47 -1.28
C GLY A 36 3.28 -4.97 -1.35
N ASP A 37 2.51 -5.70 -2.16
CA ASP A 37 2.70 -7.14 -2.34
C ASP A 37 4.07 -7.49 -2.94
N VAL A 38 4.52 -6.74 -3.96
CA VAL A 38 5.86 -6.90 -4.54
C VAL A 38 6.93 -6.69 -3.47
N PHE A 39 6.80 -5.66 -2.64
CA PHE A 39 7.77 -5.38 -1.58
C PHE A 39 7.76 -6.46 -0.49
N ALA A 40 6.58 -6.87 -0.01
CA ALA A 40 6.45 -7.93 1.00
C ALA A 40 7.01 -9.27 0.51
N ARG A 41 6.70 -9.69 -0.74
CA ARG A 41 7.30 -10.89 -1.35
C ARG A 41 8.81 -10.77 -1.49
N SER A 42 9.32 -9.57 -1.75
CA SER A 42 10.77 -9.34 -1.89
C SER A 42 11.49 -9.42 -0.57
N LEU A 43 10.90 -8.91 0.52
CA LEU A 43 11.42 -9.09 1.88
C LEU A 43 11.50 -10.59 2.25
N ARG A 44 10.44 -11.34 1.99
CA ARG A 44 10.42 -12.80 2.23
C ARG A 44 11.48 -13.54 1.41
N LYS A 45 11.76 -13.10 0.18
CA LYS A 45 12.86 -13.65 -0.65
C LYS A 45 14.24 -13.42 -0.03
N LEU A 46 14.44 -12.34 0.71
CA LEU A 46 15.65 -12.07 1.47
C LEU A 46 15.71 -12.82 2.83
N GLY A 47 14.68 -13.61 3.16
CA GLY A 47 14.58 -14.31 4.45
C GLY A 47 14.03 -13.45 5.59
N GLN A 48 13.47 -12.26 5.30
CA GLN A 48 12.85 -11.41 6.31
C GLN A 48 11.50 -11.98 6.72
N GLU A 49 11.31 -12.23 8.02
CA GLU A 49 9.99 -12.52 8.57
C GLU A 49 9.06 -11.33 8.32
N THR A 50 7.95 -11.56 7.61
CA THR A 50 7.13 -10.46 7.09
C THR A 50 5.65 -10.82 7.09
N ALA A 51 4.81 -9.99 7.72
CA ALA A 51 3.37 -9.96 7.50
C ALA A 51 3.02 -8.89 6.44
N PHE A 52 2.01 -9.18 5.62
CA PHE A 52 1.46 -8.23 4.64
C PHE A 52 -0.03 -8.04 4.91
N VAL A 53 -0.43 -6.86 5.36
CA VAL A 53 -1.78 -6.59 5.83
C VAL A 53 -2.37 -5.32 5.24
N SER A 54 -3.70 -5.26 5.19
CA SER A 54 -4.48 -4.08 4.89
C SER A 54 -5.91 -4.30 5.38
N GLY A 55 -6.80 -3.40 5.02
CA GLY A 55 -8.22 -3.51 5.34
C GLY A 55 -9.05 -2.53 4.53
N SER A 56 -10.36 -2.50 4.75
CA SER A 56 -11.28 -1.51 4.18
C SER A 56 -11.57 -0.42 5.20
N ASP A 57 -11.49 0.83 4.77
CA ASP A 57 -11.95 1.98 5.55
C ASP A 57 -13.47 2.09 5.39
N MET A 58 -14.20 1.71 6.44
CA MET A 58 -15.66 1.61 6.44
C MET A 58 -16.36 2.80 7.07
N HIS A 59 -15.63 3.69 7.77
CA HIS A 59 -16.20 4.80 8.51
C HIS A 59 -16.13 6.13 7.76
N GLY A 60 -16.67 7.16 8.40
CA GLY A 60 -16.63 8.53 7.91
C GLY A 60 -17.77 8.93 6.98
N THR A 61 -17.84 10.22 6.73
CA THR A 61 -18.92 10.85 5.95
C THR A 61 -19.08 10.35 4.51
N PRO A 62 -18.01 9.93 3.77
CA PRO A 62 -18.20 9.42 2.41
C PRO A 62 -19.07 8.16 2.35
N VAL A 63 -18.91 7.26 3.31
CA VAL A 63 -19.69 6.02 3.40
C VAL A 63 -21.12 6.33 3.83
N ALA A 64 -21.29 7.15 4.90
CA ALA A 64 -22.60 7.54 5.40
C ALA A 64 -23.46 8.22 4.32
N VAL A 65 -22.90 9.20 3.60
CA VAL A 65 -23.61 9.92 2.51
C VAL A 65 -24.00 8.98 1.37
N ASN A 66 -23.10 8.10 0.93
CA ASN A 66 -23.40 7.18 -0.16
C ASN A 66 -24.45 6.13 0.23
N ALA A 67 -24.43 5.67 1.48
CA ALA A 67 -25.46 4.76 2.01
C ALA A 67 -26.84 5.45 2.08
N GLU A 68 -26.89 6.69 2.56
CA GLU A 68 -28.10 7.49 2.61
C GLU A 68 -28.68 7.73 1.21
N GLU A 69 -27.85 8.10 0.22
CA GLU A 69 -28.28 8.30 -1.18
C GLU A 69 -28.88 7.02 -1.79
N GLN A 70 -28.42 5.84 -1.36
CA GLN A 70 -28.93 4.55 -1.83
C GLN A 70 -30.08 4.01 -0.96
N GLY A 71 -30.34 4.63 0.19
CA GLY A 71 -31.40 4.23 1.12
C GLY A 71 -31.11 2.89 1.81
N VAL A 72 -29.83 2.58 2.05
CA VAL A 72 -29.36 1.39 2.75
C VAL A 72 -28.64 1.77 4.05
N ASP A 73 -28.49 0.82 4.95
CA ASP A 73 -27.73 0.99 6.18
C ASP A 73 -26.23 1.18 5.87
N PRO A 74 -25.49 2.09 6.55
CA PRO A 74 -24.07 2.31 6.31
C PRO A 74 -23.21 1.05 6.52
N GLU A 75 -23.53 0.19 7.50
CA GLU A 75 -22.84 -1.08 7.73
C GLU A 75 -23.04 -2.03 6.55
N GLU A 76 -24.29 -2.22 6.11
CA GLU A 76 -24.62 -3.08 4.97
C GLU A 76 -23.92 -2.58 3.71
N PHE A 77 -23.94 -1.25 3.46
CA PHE A 77 -23.26 -0.63 2.32
C PHE A 77 -21.75 -0.88 2.35
N ALA A 78 -21.09 -0.62 3.47
CA ALA A 78 -19.64 -0.72 3.59
C ALA A 78 -19.15 -2.18 3.55
N LEU A 79 -19.90 -3.12 4.15
CA LEU A 79 -19.59 -4.56 4.09
C LEU A 79 -19.67 -5.10 2.66
N GLU A 80 -20.64 -4.65 1.84
CA GLU A 80 -20.70 -5.06 0.43
C GLU A 80 -19.43 -4.65 -0.33
N TRP A 81 -18.91 -3.44 -0.09
CA TRP A 81 -17.67 -3.00 -0.71
C TRP A 81 -16.44 -3.73 -0.17
N HIS A 82 -16.39 -3.99 1.12
CA HIS A 82 -15.32 -4.78 1.72
C HIS A 82 -15.21 -6.17 1.09
N GLU A 83 -16.33 -6.91 0.98
CA GLU A 83 -16.37 -8.22 0.34
C GLU A 83 -15.90 -8.17 -1.14
N ARG A 84 -16.26 -7.10 -1.86
CA ARG A 84 -15.79 -6.90 -3.24
C ARG A 84 -14.28 -6.70 -3.31
N TYR A 85 -13.69 -5.93 -2.39
CA TYR A 85 -12.25 -5.69 -2.38
C TYR A 85 -11.49 -6.96 -1.99
N GLU A 86 -11.93 -7.67 -0.95
CA GLU A 86 -11.37 -8.94 -0.53
C GLU A 86 -11.36 -9.96 -1.69
N ALA A 87 -12.42 -10.02 -2.48
CA ALA A 87 -12.50 -10.87 -3.65
C ALA A 87 -11.67 -10.38 -4.84
N ALA A 88 -11.41 -9.08 -4.97
CA ALA A 88 -10.71 -8.51 -6.12
C ALA A 88 -9.19 -8.65 -6.02
N PHE A 89 -8.58 -8.45 -4.85
CA PHE A 89 -7.14 -8.43 -4.67
C PHE A 89 -6.45 -9.74 -5.11
N PRO A 90 -6.91 -10.95 -4.73
CA PRO A 90 -6.29 -12.19 -5.17
C PRO A 90 -6.32 -12.39 -6.69
N ARG A 91 -7.30 -11.81 -7.39
CA ARG A 91 -7.37 -11.87 -8.86
C ARG A 91 -6.23 -11.11 -9.54
N PHE A 92 -5.54 -10.23 -8.81
CA PHE A 92 -4.34 -9.53 -9.23
C PHE A 92 -3.08 -10.07 -8.56
N ASN A 93 -3.16 -11.23 -7.91
CA ASN A 93 -2.07 -11.84 -7.15
C ASN A 93 -1.56 -10.89 -6.03
N VAL A 94 -2.43 -10.07 -5.46
CA VAL A 94 -2.18 -9.32 -4.24
C VAL A 94 -2.70 -10.16 -3.09
N ASP A 95 -1.80 -10.65 -2.27
CA ASP A 95 -2.04 -11.78 -1.35
C ASP A 95 -1.75 -11.33 0.08
N PHE A 96 -2.74 -10.65 0.68
CA PHE A 96 -2.65 -10.21 2.07
C PHE A 96 -2.68 -11.39 3.02
N ASP A 97 -1.80 -11.41 4.02
CA ASP A 97 -1.89 -12.35 5.12
C ASP A 97 -3.14 -12.09 5.95
N ASN A 98 -3.57 -10.85 6.08
CA ASN A 98 -4.87 -10.48 6.59
C ASN A 98 -5.40 -9.24 5.87
N TYR A 99 -6.68 -9.27 5.52
CA TYR A 99 -7.42 -8.13 4.98
C TYR A 99 -8.65 -7.90 5.86
N GLY A 100 -8.53 -6.95 6.79
CA GLY A 100 -9.58 -6.65 7.77
C GLY A 100 -10.46 -5.46 7.36
N HIS A 101 -11.11 -4.85 8.32
CA HIS A 101 -11.89 -3.63 8.12
C HIS A 101 -12.07 -2.84 9.41
N THR A 102 -12.23 -1.53 9.31
CA THR A 102 -12.28 -0.64 10.48
C THR A 102 -13.51 -0.84 11.38
N HIS A 103 -14.56 -1.49 10.89
CA HIS A 103 -15.81 -1.73 11.63
C HIS A 103 -15.84 -3.10 12.35
N ASP A 104 -14.71 -3.68 12.68
CA ASP A 104 -14.68 -4.90 13.49
C ASP A 104 -14.40 -4.64 14.98
N ALA A 105 -14.66 -5.68 15.79
CA ALA A 105 -14.51 -5.56 17.24
C ALA A 105 -13.04 -5.35 17.66
N THR A 106 -12.08 -5.94 16.94
CA THR A 106 -10.65 -5.81 17.23
C THR A 106 -10.18 -4.38 16.98
N ASN A 107 -10.58 -3.80 15.82
CA ASN A 107 -10.26 -2.42 15.52
C ASN A 107 -10.93 -1.44 16.50
N THR A 108 -12.19 -1.67 16.83
CA THR A 108 -12.91 -0.85 17.81
C THR A 108 -12.21 -0.85 19.18
N GLU A 109 -11.84 -2.04 19.69
CA GLU A 109 -11.14 -2.18 20.97
C GLU A 109 -9.78 -1.47 20.97
N LEU A 110 -8.94 -1.74 19.96
CA LEU A 110 -7.61 -1.12 19.83
C LEU A 110 -7.70 0.40 19.64
N THR A 111 -8.66 0.87 18.85
CA THR A 111 -8.88 2.31 18.65
C THR A 111 -9.22 3.00 19.97
N GLN A 112 -10.16 2.45 20.73
CA GLN A 112 -10.52 3.02 22.01
C GLN A 112 -9.37 2.94 23.03
N ASP A 113 -8.57 1.86 23.05
CA ASP A 113 -7.43 1.72 23.95
C ASP A 113 -6.31 2.71 23.61
N ILE A 114 -6.01 2.93 22.33
CA ILE A 114 -5.03 3.92 21.88
C ILE A 114 -5.50 5.33 22.25
N VAL A 115 -6.77 5.66 22.01
CA VAL A 115 -7.33 6.97 22.37
C VAL A 115 -7.30 7.20 23.88
N ARG A 116 -7.64 6.19 24.70
CA ARG A 116 -7.49 6.27 26.18
C ARG A 116 -6.04 6.50 26.58
N ALA A 117 -5.08 5.80 25.97
CA ALA A 117 -3.66 6.00 26.25
C ALA A 117 -3.19 7.42 25.91
N LEU A 118 -3.70 8.00 24.82
CA LEU A 118 -3.41 9.39 24.44
C LEU A 118 -4.02 10.39 25.43
N ASP A 119 -5.23 10.14 25.91
CA ASP A 119 -5.91 11.01 26.89
C ASP A 119 -5.22 10.93 28.27
N ASP A 120 -4.94 9.73 28.77
CA ASP A 120 -4.17 9.49 30.00
C ASP A 120 -2.78 10.14 29.93
N GLY A 121 -2.16 10.16 28.75
CA GLY A 121 -0.90 10.85 28.48
C GLY A 121 -1.01 12.39 28.45
N GLY A 122 -2.23 12.94 28.52
CA GLY A 122 -2.49 14.38 28.42
C GLY A 122 -2.33 14.94 27.01
N HIS A 123 -2.41 14.07 26.01
CA HIS A 123 -2.31 14.42 24.59
C HIS A 123 -3.65 14.74 23.94
N VAL A 124 -4.77 14.52 24.63
CA VAL A 124 -6.11 14.91 24.21
C VAL A 124 -6.62 16.06 25.08
N TYR A 125 -7.42 16.95 24.52
CA TYR A 125 -8.06 18.05 25.24
C TYR A 125 -9.34 18.49 24.55
N GLU A 126 -10.23 19.11 25.32
CA GLU A 126 -11.46 19.69 24.80
C GLU A 126 -11.24 21.11 24.28
N LYS A 127 -11.94 21.43 23.19
CA LYS A 127 -11.95 22.78 22.62
C LYS A 127 -13.31 23.06 21.98
N ALA A 128 -13.93 24.17 22.39
CA ALA A 128 -15.12 24.69 21.71
C ALA A 128 -14.71 25.32 20.37
N ILE A 129 -15.34 24.87 19.30
CA ILE A 129 -15.14 25.36 17.92
C ILE A 129 -16.47 25.70 17.26
N MET A 130 -16.42 26.43 16.16
CA MET A 130 -17.61 26.73 15.37
C MET A 130 -17.80 25.62 14.33
N VAL A 131 -18.90 24.88 14.43
CA VAL A 131 -19.28 23.81 13.49
C VAL A 131 -20.52 24.26 12.69
N ALA A 132 -20.60 23.87 11.43
CA ALA A 132 -21.76 24.15 10.62
C ALA A 132 -22.99 23.38 11.17
N TYR A 133 -24.12 24.04 11.18
CA TYR A 133 -25.40 23.51 11.67
C TYR A 133 -26.50 23.83 10.67
N ASP A 134 -27.32 22.84 10.39
CA ASP A 134 -28.51 23.01 9.54
C ASP A 134 -29.73 23.26 10.43
N PRO A 135 -30.26 24.49 10.45
CA PRO A 135 -31.43 24.81 11.28
C PRO A 135 -32.74 24.18 10.77
N ASP A 136 -32.79 23.74 9.51
CA ASP A 136 -33.98 23.12 8.93
C ASP A 136 -34.02 21.61 9.20
N ALA A 137 -32.84 20.96 9.28
CA ALA A 137 -32.70 19.57 9.64
C ALA A 137 -32.46 19.35 11.15
N ASP A 138 -32.21 20.44 11.92
CA ASP A 138 -31.90 20.42 13.35
C ASP A 138 -30.69 19.53 13.71
N GLN A 139 -29.60 19.63 12.89
CA GLN A 139 -28.40 18.80 13.10
C GLN A 139 -27.09 19.54 12.78
N TYR A 140 -26.00 19.13 13.41
CA TYR A 140 -24.65 19.53 13.02
C TYR A 140 -24.25 18.85 11.72
N LEU A 141 -23.40 19.53 10.95
CA LEU A 141 -23.00 19.12 9.60
C LEU A 141 -21.49 18.85 9.59
N PRO A 142 -21.05 17.62 9.81
CA PRO A 142 -19.64 17.28 9.69
C PRO A 142 -19.19 17.18 8.22
N ASP A 143 -17.95 17.54 7.97
CA ASP A 143 -17.20 17.24 6.74
C ASP A 143 -18.00 17.43 5.44
N ARG A 144 -18.40 16.33 4.80
CA ARG A 144 -19.08 16.33 3.47
C ARG A 144 -20.55 16.72 3.48
N TYR A 145 -21.15 16.87 4.66
CA TYR A 145 -22.48 17.43 4.79
C TYR A 145 -22.53 18.96 4.62
N VAL A 146 -21.35 19.60 4.49
CA VAL A 146 -21.19 21.02 4.25
C VAL A 146 -20.43 21.27 2.95
N GLU A 147 -20.93 22.19 2.15
CA GLU A 147 -20.24 22.76 1.00
C GLU A 147 -20.16 24.28 1.13
N GLY A 148 -19.13 24.89 0.52
CA GLY A 148 -19.01 26.35 0.50
C GLY A 148 -17.74 26.79 -0.20
N THR A 149 -17.15 27.90 0.25
CA THR A 149 -15.95 28.49 -0.36
C THR A 149 -14.72 28.22 0.50
N CYS A 150 -13.65 27.76 -0.12
CA CYS A 150 -12.35 27.59 0.55
C CYS A 150 -11.76 28.94 0.95
N PRO A 151 -11.42 29.17 2.23
CA PRO A 151 -10.85 30.44 2.70
C PRO A 151 -9.46 30.74 2.14
N TYR A 152 -8.74 29.72 1.66
CA TYR A 152 -7.37 29.83 1.19
C TYR A 152 -7.24 30.12 -0.31
N CYS A 153 -8.14 29.62 -1.15
CA CYS A 153 -8.00 29.78 -2.60
C CYS A 153 -9.28 30.24 -3.30
N GLY A 154 -10.42 30.33 -2.60
CA GLY A 154 -11.70 30.77 -3.15
C GLY A 154 -12.40 29.75 -4.06
N ALA A 155 -11.90 28.52 -4.17
CA ALA A 155 -12.57 27.45 -4.90
C ALA A 155 -13.71 26.86 -4.06
N LYS A 156 -14.61 26.10 -4.71
CA LYS A 156 -15.59 25.29 -4.00
C LYS A 156 -14.87 24.28 -3.12
N ALA A 157 -15.30 24.13 -1.89
CA ALA A 157 -14.72 23.21 -0.91
C ALA A 157 -15.83 22.50 -0.15
N ARG A 158 -15.49 21.38 0.45
CA ARG A 158 -16.30 20.68 1.45
C ARG A 158 -15.81 20.99 2.85
N GLY A 159 -16.49 20.49 3.88
CA GLY A 159 -16.17 20.81 5.26
C GLY A 159 -14.78 20.32 5.71
N ASP A 160 -14.27 19.29 5.08
CA ASP A 160 -12.99 18.62 5.42
C ASP A 160 -11.87 18.88 4.41
N GLU A 161 -12.18 19.27 3.16
CA GLU A 161 -11.17 19.35 2.11
C GLU A 161 -11.55 20.33 0.98
N CYS A 162 -10.54 20.97 0.40
CA CYS A 162 -10.66 21.77 -0.81
C CYS A 162 -10.37 20.93 -2.06
N ASP A 163 -11.30 20.05 -2.46
CA ASP A 163 -11.18 19.11 -3.58
C ASP A 163 -10.89 19.77 -4.92
N GLU A 164 -11.53 20.91 -5.19
CA GLU A 164 -11.49 21.57 -6.51
C GLU A 164 -10.39 22.61 -6.65
N GLY A 165 -9.69 22.93 -5.54
CA GLY A 165 -8.72 24.02 -5.52
C GLY A 165 -7.32 23.61 -5.02
N CYS A 166 -6.97 24.07 -3.81
CA CYS A 166 -5.63 23.94 -3.26
C CYS A 166 -5.33 22.59 -2.59
N GLN A 167 -6.29 21.69 -2.51
CA GLN A 167 -6.18 20.35 -1.89
C GLN A 167 -5.73 20.39 -0.43
N ARG A 168 -6.13 21.44 0.30
CA ARG A 168 -5.85 21.56 1.74
C ARG A 168 -6.95 20.86 2.53
N HIS A 169 -6.53 20.20 3.60
CA HIS A 169 -7.43 19.83 4.68
C HIS A 169 -8.01 21.11 5.32
N LEU A 170 -9.29 21.07 5.68
CA LEU A 170 -10.02 22.15 6.33
C LEU A 170 -10.52 21.65 7.68
N GLU A 171 -10.32 22.46 8.71
CA GLU A 171 -10.89 22.19 10.03
C GLU A 171 -12.38 22.56 10.07
N PRO A 172 -13.16 21.93 10.96
CA PRO A 172 -14.54 22.31 11.16
C PRO A 172 -14.68 23.82 11.41
N GLY A 173 -15.59 24.47 10.67
CA GLY A 173 -15.84 25.91 10.79
C GLY A 173 -15.03 26.82 9.86
N GLU A 174 -14.11 26.29 9.06
CA GLU A 174 -13.28 27.10 8.15
C GLU A 174 -13.96 27.44 6.82
N VAL A 175 -14.92 26.65 6.35
CA VAL A 175 -15.59 26.88 5.06
C VAL A 175 -16.39 28.19 5.11
N GLU A 176 -16.15 29.08 4.16
CA GLU A 176 -16.92 30.33 4.01
C GLU A 176 -18.23 30.07 3.26
N ASP A 177 -19.29 30.81 3.63
CA ASP A 177 -20.65 30.70 3.06
C ASP A 177 -21.17 29.25 3.06
N PRO A 178 -21.24 28.57 4.23
CA PRO A 178 -21.59 27.15 4.30
C PRO A 178 -23.03 26.89 3.86
N VAL A 179 -23.19 25.82 3.09
CA VAL A 179 -24.48 25.31 2.63
C VAL A 179 -24.59 23.84 3.03
N SER A 180 -25.72 23.47 3.63
CA SER A 180 -26.03 22.08 3.94
C SER A 180 -26.24 21.26 2.67
N THR A 181 -25.59 20.10 2.54
CA THR A 181 -25.88 19.15 1.46
C THR A 181 -27.14 18.34 1.73
N VAL A 182 -27.61 18.30 2.98
CA VAL A 182 -28.83 17.60 3.40
C VAL A 182 -30.07 18.32 2.90
N THR A 183 -30.16 19.62 3.17
CA THR A 183 -31.36 20.41 2.80
C THR A 183 -31.17 21.33 1.59
N GLY A 184 -29.90 21.59 1.20
CA GLY A 184 -29.54 22.56 0.17
C GLY A 184 -29.66 24.02 0.61
N ASN A 185 -29.90 24.27 1.89
CA ASN A 185 -30.11 25.60 2.46
C ASN A 185 -28.79 26.13 3.10
N PRO A 186 -28.67 27.46 3.28
CA PRO A 186 -27.54 28.02 4.03
C PRO A 186 -27.47 27.44 5.44
N ALA A 187 -26.29 26.96 5.82
CA ALA A 187 -26.00 26.54 7.18
C ALA A 187 -25.53 27.74 8.02
N GLU A 188 -25.64 27.64 9.32
CA GLU A 188 -25.07 28.59 10.27
C GLU A 188 -24.00 27.94 11.14
N TYR A 189 -23.06 28.74 11.67
CA TYR A 189 -22.08 28.23 12.59
C TYR A 189 -22.57 28.31 14.04
N ARG A 190 -22.47 27.18 14.75
CA ARG A 190 -22.77 27.08 16.19
C ARG A 190 -21.55 26.56 16.94
N GLU A 191 -21.40 26.98 18.20
CA GLU A 191 -20.35 26.47 19.07
C GLU A 191 -20.66 25.02 19.47
N ARG A 192 -19.66 24.14 19.33
CA ARG A 192 -19.70 22.74 19.74
C ARG A 192 -18.36 22.38 20.35
N THR A 193 -18.35 21.59 21.43
CA THR A 193 -17.11 21.11 22.04
C THR A 193 -16.70 19.80 21.41
N HIS A 194 -15.45 19.73 20.95
CA HIS A 194 -14.83 18.54 20.37
C HIS A 194 -13.55 18.19 21.08
N LYS A 195 -13.09 16.94 20.92
CA LYS A 195 -11.80 16.46 21.39
C LYS A 195 -10.72 16.74 20.32
N PHE A 196 -9.56 17.18 20.78
CA PHE A 196 -8.42 17.51 19.95
C PHE A 196 -7.20 16.72 20.37
N PHE A 197 -6.51 16.11 19.42
CA PHE A 197 -5.19 15.50 19.63
C PHE A 197 -4.10 16.55 19.47
N ARG A 198 -3.24 16.66 20.49
CA ARG A 198 -2.17 17.66 20.59
C ARG A 198 -0.96 17.28 19.75
N VAL A 199 -1.08 17.30 18.43
CA VAL A 199 0.02 17.02 17.47
C VAL A 199 1.19 17.96 17.68
N SER A 200 0.92 19.22 18.05
CA SER A 200 1.95 20.23 18.33
C SER A 200 2.92 19.84 19.45
N ALA A 201 2.48 18.99 20.39
CA ALA A 201 3.34 18.47 21.47
C ALA A 201 4.42 17.51 20.97
N PHE A 202 4.27 16.97 19.76
CA PHE A 202 5.18 16.01 19.14
C PHE A 202 6.13 16.64 18.11
N GLN A 203 6.18 17.96 17.99
CA GLN A 203 6.96 18.62 16.94
C GLN A 203 8.46 18.26 16.97
N GLU A 204 9.09 18.25 18.13
CA GLU A 204 10.50 17.88 18.28
C GLU A 204 10.74 16.40 17.90
N TYR A 205 9.86 15.52 18.37
CA TYR A 205 9.88 14.10 18.00
C TYR A 205 9.71 13.90 16.49
N LEU A 206 8.74 14.57 15.86
CA LEU A 206 8.48 14.45 14.42
C LEU A 206 9.65 14.97 13.57
N GLN A 207 10.36 16.01 14.02
CA GLN A 207 11.59 16.46 13.37
C GLN A 207 12.68 15.39 13.39
N GLU A 208 12.87 14.73 14.53
CA GLU A 208 13.82 13.64 14.66
C GLU A 208 13.38 12.39 13.87
N PHE A 209 12.09 12.07 13.89
CA PHE A 209 11.51 10.95 13.15
C PHE A 209 11.74 11.09 11.65
N ILE A 210 11.42 12.25 11.06
CA ILE A 210 11.54 12.45 9.61
C ILE A 210 13.00 12.42 9.12
N ASP A 211 13.98 12.67 10.00
CA ASP A 211 15.40 12.59 9.67
C ASP A 211 15.90 11.14 9.54
N ARG A 212 15.21 10.19 10.19
CA ARG A 212 15.53 8.74 10.10
C ARG A 212 14.53 7.94 9.28
N LEU A 213 13.38 8.53 8.89
CA LEU A 213 12.39 7.87 8.05
C LEU A 213 13.00 7.47 6.70
N GLU A 214 12.85 6.21 6.33
CA GLU A 214 13.24 5.64 5.03
C GLU A 214 12.05 5.59 4.05
N GLY A 215 12.23 4.98 2.89
CA GLY A 215 11.22 4.87 1.85
C GLY A 215 11.39 5.88 0.70
N THR A 216 10.29 6.25 0.05
CA THR A 216 10.33 7.09 -1.16
C THR A 216 10.67 8.56 -0.84
N ALA A 217 11.35 9.23 -1.78
CA ALA A 217 11.84 10.60 -1.54
C ALA A 217 10.71 11.62 -1.31
N ASN A 218 9.54 11.44 -1.92
CA ASN A 218 8.37 12.29 -1.67
C ASN A 218 7.87 12.14 -0.22
N ALA A 219 7.77 10.91 0.31
CA ALA A 219 7.37 10.66 1.68
C ALA A 219 8.35 11.21 2.72
N ARG A 220 9.65 11.25 2.40
CA ARG A 220 10.70 11.80 3.29
C ARG A 220 10.85 13.32 3.22
N ASN A 221 10.57 13.94 2.08
CA ASN A 221 10.87 15.36 1.87
C ASN A 221 9.65 16.26 2.06
N GLN A 222 8.47 15.83 1.61
CA GLN A 222 7.26 16.64 1.69
C GLN A 222 6.84 16.98 3.14
N PRO A 223 6.93 16.07 4.13
CA PRO A 223 6.56 16.38 5.51
C PRO A 223 7.43 17.42 6.20
N ARG A 224 8.67 17.62 5.75
CA ARG A 224 9.59 18.59 6.35
C ARG A 224 9.01 20.00 6.36
N GLU A 225 8.37 20.42 5.28
CA GLU A 225 7.74 21.73 5.19
C GLU A 225 6.60 21.90 6.21
N TRP A 226 5.84 20.83 6.49
CA TRP A 226 4.77 20.87 7.48
C TRP A 226 5.31 20.88 8.92
N ILE A 227 6.32 20.04 9.19
CA ILE A 227 6.92 19.89 10.53
C ILE A 227 7.80 21.08 10.92
N GLU A 228 8.45 21.76 9.96
CA GLU A 228 9.20 23.00 10.20
C GLU A 228 8.28 24.19 10.50
N GLY A 229 7.03 24.13 10.06
CA GLY A 229 5.99 25.11 10.37
C GLY A 229 5.42 24.95 11.79
N GLU A 230 4.39 25.70 12.10
CA GLU A 230 3.59 25.51 13.32
C GLU A 230 2.58 24.40 13.08
N LEU A 231 2.77 23.24 13.74
CA LEU A 231 1.83 22.13 13.67
C LEU A 231 0.52 22.50 14.35
N GLN A 232 -0.58 22.26 13.68
CA GLN A 232 -1.91 22.43 14.23
C GLN A 232 -2.38 21.15 14.93
N ASP A 233 -3.05 21.31 16.07
CA ASP A 233 -3.70 20.19 16.75
C ASP A 233 -4.95 19.76 15.98
N TRP A 234 -5.20 18.46 15.90
CA TRP A 234 -6.26 17.91 15.07
C TRP A 234 -7.53 17.61 15.87
N CYS A 235 -8.68 17.98 15.30
CA CYS A 235 -9.99 17.62 15.81
C CYS A 235 -10.27 16.12 15.54
N ILE A 236 -10.29 15.31 16.59
CA ILE A 236 -10.41 13.84 16.50
C ILE A 236 -11.82 13.29 16.71
N THR A 237 -12.82 14.15 16.82
CA THR A 237 -14.22 13.73 16.95
C THR A 237 -15.14 14.40 15.92
N ARG A 238 -16.25 13.76 15.61
CA ARG A 238 -17.28 14.24 14.68
C ARG A 238 -18.69 13.99 15.21
N ASP A 239 -19.62 14.88 14.82
CA ASP A 239 -21.06 14.70 15.05
C ASP A 239 -21.64 13.79 13.94
N LEU A 240 -21.50 12.49 14.10
CA LEU A 240 -21.96 11.45 13.18
C LEU A 240 -22.51 10.25 13.94
N ASP A 241 -23.47 9.55 13.33
CA ASP A 241 -24.01 8.29 13.87
C ASP A 241 -23.24 7.06 13.34
N TRP A 242 -22.21 7.25 12.46
CA TRP A 242 -21.45 6.19 11.81
C TRP A 242 -19.96 6.36 12.03
N GLY A 243 -19.38 5.53 12.89
CA GLY A 243 -17.98 5.55 13.31
C GLY A 243 -17.78 4.78 14.61
N ILE A 244 -16.60 4.87 15.19
CA ILE A 244 -16.28 4.34 16.52
C ILE A 244 -16.56 5.43 17.55
N ASP A 245 -17.33 5.11 18.58
CA ASP A 245 -17.64 6.03 19.68
C ASP A 245 -16.36 6.45 20.41
N TYR A 246 -16.29 7.74 20.79
CA TYR A 246 -15.22 8.21 21.65
C TYR A 246 -15.30 7.48 23.01
N PRO A 247 -14.17 6.96 23.55
CA PRO A 247 -14.20 6.18 24.78
C PRO A 247 -14.35 7.06 26.03
N ASP A 248 -15.57 7.45 26.34
CA ASP A 248 -15.85 8.17 27.58
C ASP A 248 -15.69 7.28 28.81
N ASP A 249 -15.15 7.84 29.91
CA ASP A 249 -15.17 7.17 31.20
C ASP A 249 -16.62 7.03 31.69
N ALA A 250 -17.06 5.80 31.91
CA ALA A 250 -18.41 5.46 32.36
C ALA A 250 -18.82 6.11 33.70
N THR A 251 -18.02 6.99 34.27
CA THR A 251 -18.22 7.71 35.51
C THR A 251 -18.81 9.12 35.36
N GLU A 252 -18.83 9.68 34.14
CA GLU A 252 -19.36 11.03 33.86
C GLU A 252 -20.68 11.05 33.07
N SER A 253 -21.35 9.90 32.89
CA SER A 253 -22.66 9.84 32.25
C SER A 253 -23.72 10.58 33.07
N GLY A 254 -23.74 11.90 32.91
CA GLY A 254 -24.90 12.71 33.20
C GLY A 254 -25.98 12.40 32.16
N ASP A 255 -27.25 12.46 32.58
CA ASP A 255 -28.46 12.22 31.78
C ASP A 255 -28.65 13.15 30.53
N ASP A 256 -27.61 13.78 30.02
CA ASP A 256 -27.64 14.66 28.87
C ASP A 256 -27.06 13.88 27.64
N ALA A 257 -27.94 13.19 26.91
CA ALA A 257 -27.70 12.50 25.64
C ALA A 257 -27.30 13.48 24.48
N GLU A 258 -26.52 14.53 24.77
CA GLU A 258 -26.05 15.52 23.80
C GLU A 258 -24.59 15.31 23.34
N ASP A 259 -23.88 14.28 23.83
CA ASP A 259 -22.44 14.12 23.61
C ASP A 259 -22.00 12.82 22.91
N ASP A 260 -22.87 12.18 22.13
CA ASP A 260 -22.48 11.01 21.33
C ASP A 260 -21.62 11.46 20.14
N LEU A 261 -20.31 11.63 20.36
CA LEU A 261 -19.33 11.92 19.34
C LEU A 261 -18.64 10.64 18.90
N VAL A 262 -18.52 10.45 17.57
CA VAL A 262 -17.68 9.38 17.02
C VAL A 262 -16.27 9.91 16.74
N LEU A 263 -15.30 9.00 16.71
CA LEU A 263 -13.94 9.31 16.31
C LEU A 263 -13.87 9.66 14.82
N TYR A 264 -13.00 10.60 14.48
CA TYR A 264 -12.70 10.96 13.11
C TYR A 264 -12.01 9.79 12.39
N VAL A 265 -12.43 9.48 11.18
CA VAL A 265 -11.97 8.34 10.38
C VAL A 265 -10.44 8.18 10.28
N TRP A 266 -9.68 9.27 10.35
CA TRP A 266 -8.21 9.21 10.35
C TRP A 266 -7.60 8.84 11.72
N VAL A 267 -8.42 8.62 12.74
CA VAL A 267 -8.00 8.01 14.01
C VAL A 267 -8.05 6.48 13.89
N ASP A 268 -9.17 5.93 13.50
CA ASP A 268 -9.40 4.47 13.45
C ASP A 268 -8.82 3.80 12.18
N ALA A 269 -8.78 4.50 11.05
CA ALA A 269 -8.26 3.94 9.80
C ALA A 269 -6.79 3.45 9.91
N PRO A 270 -5.81 4.21 10.41
CA PRO A 270 -4.45 3.69 10.52
C PRO A 270 -4.29 2.65 11.64
N ILE A 271 -5.18 2.59 12.62
CA ILE A 271 -5.17 1.55 13.67
C ILE A 271 -5.54 0.18 13.08
N GLU A 272 -6.29 0.14 11.98
CA GLU A 272 -6.58 -1.10 11.26
C GLU A 272 -5.31 -1.85 10.82
N TYR A 273 -4.19 -1.18 10.61
CA TYR A 273 -2.92 -1.88 10.36
C TYR A 273 -2.49 -2.73 11.55
N VAL A 274 -2.69 -2.23 12.76
CA VAL A 274 -2.39 -2.96 14.01
C VAL A 274 -3.40 -4.08 14.22
N SER A 275 -4.70 -3.79 14.09
CA SER A 275 -5.77 -4.77 14.26
C SER A 275 -5.68 -5.90 13.24
N SER A 276 -5.41 -5.59 11.98
CA SER A 276 -5.22 -6.60 10.94
C SER A 276 -3.98 -7.49 11.20
N THR A 277 -2.89 -6.90 11.75
CA THR A 277 -1.71 -7.68 12.18
C THR A 277 -2.04 -8.58 13.37
N LYS A 278 -2.79 -8.08 14.36
CA LYS A 278 -3.25 -8.86 15.53
C LYS A 278 -4.14 -10.04 15.10
N GLN A 279 -5.09 -9.81 14.19
CA GLN A 279 -5.93 -10.86 13.63
C GLN A 279 -5.12 -11.93 12.89
N TYR A 280 -4.07 -11.52 12.17
CA TYR A 280 -3.14 -12.46 11.56
C TYR A 280 -2.44 -13.32 12.60
N THR A 281 -1.87 -12.72 13.65
CA THR A 281 -1.25 -13.45 14.78
C THR A 281 -2.23 -14.43 15.44
N GLU A 282 -3.47 -14.01 15.69
CA GLU A 282 -4.50 -14.87 16.27
C GLU A 282 -4.81 -16.11 15.42
N ARG A 283 -4.68 -15.99 14.09
CA ARG A 283 -4.90 -17.09 13.15
C ARG A 283 -3.73 -18.06 13.04
N VAL A 284 -2.48 -17.53 13.05
CA VAL A 284 -1.27 -18.37 12.83
C VAL A 284 -0.56 -18.75 14.11
N GLY A 285 -0.80 -18.02 15.21
CA GLY A 285 -0.13 -18.17 16.51
C GLY A 285 1.09 -17.26 16.66
N ALA A 286 1.34 -16.76 17.87
CA ALA A 286 2.46 -15.86 18.17
C ALA A 286 3.85 -16.50 17.92
N ASP A 287 3.96 -17.84 17.99
CA ASP A 287 5.19 -18.55 17.62
C ASP A 287 5.53 -18.43 16.11
N ALA A 288 4.54 -18.12 15.27
CA ALA A 288 4.74 -17.97 13.83
C ALA A 288 4.86 -16.51 13.41
N TYR A 289 4.16 -15.60 14.07
CA TYR A 289 4.25 -14.16 13.88
C TYR A 289 3.62 -13.44 15.09
N ASP A 290 4.34 -12.52 15.71
CA ASP A 290 3.87 -11.79 16.90
C ASP A 290 3.62 -10.31 16.60
N TRP A 291 2.35 -9.90 16.70
CA TRP A 291 1.95 -8.51 16.47
C TRP A 291 2.43 -7.56 17.58
N GLU A 292 2.51 -8.04 18.85
CA GLU A 292 2.98 -7.23 19.97
C GLU A 292 4.47 -6.93 19.80
N GLU A 293 5.29 -7.93 19.46
CA GLU A 293 6.71 -7.72 19.14
C GLU A 293 6.85 -6.70 17.99
N THR A 294 6.03 -6.83 16.94
CA THR A 294 6.09 -5.96 15.77
C THR A 294 5.69 -4.52 16.08
N TRP A 295 4.61 -4.30 16.83
CA TRP A 295 4.06 -2.95 17.01
C TRP A 295 4.43 -2.27 18.32
N THR A 296 4.98 -3.00 19.32
CA THR A 296 5.27 -2.42 20.65
C THR A 296 6.71 -2.60 21.12
N GLU A 297 7.53 -3.41 20.45
CA GLU A 297 8.89 -3.71 20.90
C GLU A 297 9.98 -3.35 19.90
N SER A 298 9.97 -3.92 18.68
CA SER A 298 11.12 -3.80 17.76
C SER A 298 10.80 -4.02 16.28
N GLY A 299 9.54 -3.89 15.85
CA GLY A 299 9.17 -4.25 14.47
C GLY A 299 9.65 -3.28 13.39
N GLU A 300 9.80 -3.82 12.20
CA GLU A 300 10.16 -3.09 10.98
C GLU A 300 8.88 -2.73 10.22
N ILE A 301 8.27 -1.57 10.54
CA ILE A 301 6.96 -1.16 10.00
C ILE A 301 7.16 -0.39 8.69
N VAL A 302 6.60 -0.90 7.59
CA VAL A 302 6.65 -0.27 6.27
C VAL A 302 5.25 0.01 5.75
N HIS A 303 4.91 1.28 5.53
CA HIS A 303 3.64 1.69 4.95
C HIS A 303 3.77 1.94 3.45
N VAL A 304 2.92 1.31 2.63
CA VAL A 304 2.82 1.54 1.19
C VAL A 304 1.49 2.24 0.90
N ILE A 305 1.55 3.48 0.46
CA ILE A 305 0.39 4.38 0.42
C ILE A 305 0.29 5.17 -0.89
N GLY A 306 -0.85 5.79 -1.12
CA GLY A 306 -0.99 6.87 -2.10
C GLY A 306 -0.31 8.15 -1.61
N ARG A 307 0.19 8.98 -2.51
CA ARG A 307 0.87 10.23 -2.12
C ARG A 307 -0.05 11.27 -1.48
N ASP A 308 -1.35 11.15 -1.68
CA ASP A 308 -2.41 12.00 -1.12
C ASP A 308 -2.52 11.90 0.41
N ILE A 309 -2.11 10.76 0.97
CA ILE A 309 -2.17 10.49 2.40
C ILE A 309 -0.79 10.50 3.10
N ILE A 310 0.23 11.10 2.48
CA ILE A 310 1.58 11.22 3.08
C ILE A 310 1.51 11.93 4.44
N GLN A 311 0.77 13.03 4.55
CA GLN A 311 0.68 13.80 5.79
C GLN A 311 0.15 12.96 6.95
N HIS A 312 -0.86 12.14 6.70
CA HIS A 312 -1.45 11.26 7.71
C HIS A 312 -0.45 10.24 8.24
N HIS A 313 0.37 9.65 7.36
CA HIS A 313 1.33 8.59 7.70
C HIS A 313 2.69 9.09 8.19
N THR A 314 2.99 10.38 8.03
CA THR A 314 4.30 10.94 8.41
C THR A 314 4.22 12.02 9.49
N VAL A 315 3.02 12.46 9.85
CA VAL A 315 2.80 13.46 10.90
C VAL A 315 1.82 12.93 11.95
N PHE A 316 0.57 12.71 11.56
CA PHE A 316 -0.50 12.35 12.49
C PHE A 316 -0.29 10.96 13.11
N TRP A 317 -0.16 9.93 12.27
CA TRP A 317 0.01 8.55 12.70
C TRP A 317 1.25 8.28 13.57
N PRO A 318 2.47 8.75 13.20
CA PRO A 318 3.64 8.59 14.07
C PRO A 318 3.51 9.30 15.42
N ALA A 319 2.82 10.44 15.46
CA ALA A 319 2.54 11.14 16.72
C ALA A 319 1.58 10.33 17.62
N MET A 320 0.54 9.71 17.04
CA MET A 320 -0.37 8.81 17.77
C MET A 320 0.36 7.59 18.31
N LEU A 321 1.12 6.88 17.47
CA LEU A 321 1.93 5.73 17.88
C LEU A 321 2.85 6.08 19.04
N ARG A 322 3.60 7.17 18.89
CA ARG A 322 4.51 7.67 19.95
C ARG A 322 3.79 7.99 21.24
N GLY A 323 2.64 8.64 21.16
CA GLY A 323 1.83 9.03 22.33
C GLY A 323 1.22 7.83 23.05
N ALA A 324 0.88 6.78 22.31
CA ALA A 324 0.29 5.54 22.83
C ALA A 324 1.33 4.46 23.19
N GLY A 325 2.63 4.71 22.95
CA GLY A 325 3.71 3.77 23.31
C GLY A 325 3.93 2.64 22.30
N TYR A 326 3.57 2.86 21.03
CA TYR A 326 3.81 1.95 19.92
C TYR A 326 5.10 2.32 19.17
N GLU A 327 5.62 1.37 18.39
CA GLU A 327 6.77 1.58 17.53
C GLU A 327 6.44 2.50 16.34
N GLU A 328 7.44 3.27 15.91
CA GLU A 328 7.29 4.19 14.77
C GLU A 328 7.52 3.50 13.42
N PRO A 329 6.92 3.98 12.32
CA PRO A 329 7.22 3.46 11.00
C PRO A 329 8.69 3.62 10.63
N ARG A 330 9.34 2.53 10.18
CA ARG A 330 10.68 2.59 9.58
C ARG A 330 10.65 3.30 8.25
N ALA A 331 9.65 3.00 7.41
CA ALA A 331 9.59 3.53 6.06
C ALA A 331 8.17 3.82 5.59
N VAL A 332 8.06 4.83 4.73
CA VAL A 332 6.84 5.13 3.98
C VAL A 332 7.16 5.16 2.48
N MET A 333 6.51 4.29 1.74
CA MET A 333 6.58 4.20 0.27
C MET A 333 5.33 4.83 -0.33
N ALA A 334 5.43 6.06 -0.80
CA ALA A 334 4.28 6.78 -1.37
C ALA A 334 4.27 6.71 -2.89
N SER A 335 3.24 6.06 -3.46
CA SER A 335 3.04 5.90 -4.89
C SER A 335 2.58 7.21 -5.55
N GLY A 336 3.12 7.52 -6.74
CA GLY A 336 2.57 8.57 -7.60
C GLY A 336 1.25 8.15 -8.23
N PHE A 337 0.49 9.12 -8.73
CA PHE A 337 -0.79 8.84 -9.39
C PHE A 337 -0.62 8.17 -10.74
N VAL A 338 -1.57 7.32 -11.10
CA VAL A 338 -1.74 6.86 -12.47
C VAL A 338 -2.71 7.79 -13.17
N THR A 339 -2.33 8.32 -14.34
CA THR A 339 -3.18 9.17 -15.18
C THR A 339 -3.55 8.44 -16.46
N LEU A 340 -4.58 8.91 -17.14
CA LEU A 340 -5.01 8.42 -18.44
C LEU A 340 -5.07 9.60 -19.42
N GLY A 341 -4.13 9.65 -20.37
CA GLY A 341 -3.99 10.76 -21.29
C GLY A 341 -3.64 12.08 -20.59
N GLY A 342 -2.77 12.02 -19.59
CA GLY A 342 -2.30 13.17 -18.79
C GLY A 342 -3.33 13.75 -17.82
N LYS A 343 -4.43 13.03 -17.58
CA LYS A 343 -5.48 13.45 -16.63
C LYS A 343 -5.70 12.36 -15.58
N GLY A 344 -5.95 12.75 -14.33
CA GLY A 344 -6.27 11.82 -13.26
C GLY A 344 -7.47 10.93 -13.59
N PHE A 345 -7.52 9.74 -13.01
CA PHE A 345 -8.71 8.90 -13.07
C PHE A 345 -9.90 9.66 -12.48
N SER A 346 -11.08 9.42 -13.00
CA SER A 346 -12.32 10.05 -12.52
C SER A 346 -13.47 9.11 -12.78
N THR A 347 -14.03 8.57 -11.70
CA THR A 347 -15.19 7.68 -11.72
C THR A 347 -16.41 8.39 -12.30
N SER A 348 -16.70 9.63 -11.85
CA SER A 348 -17.82 10.43 -12.31
C SER A 348 -17.79 10.80 -13.79
N ARG A 349 -16.60 10.76 -14.42
CA ARG A 349 -16.42 11.07 -15.85
C ARG A 349 -16.15 9.84 -16.71
N ASN A 350 -16.32 8.63 -16.16
CA ASN A 350 -16.02 7.36 -16.80
C ASN A 350 -14.62 7.35 -17.47
N ARG A 351 -13.62 7.87 -16.76
CA ARG A 351 -12.23 7.95 -17.21
C ARG A 351 -11.36 7.16 -16.25
N ALA A 352 -11.45 5.84 -16.35
CA ALA A 352 -10.66 4.91 -15.60
C ALA A 352 -10.39 3.67 -16.46
N VAL A 353 -9.37 2.90 -16.09
CA VAL A 353 -9.25 1.49 -16.47
C VAL A 353 -9.62 0.72 -15.22
N TRP A 354 -10.82 0.17 -15.22
CA TRP A 354 -11.34 -0.58 -14.10
C TRP A 354 -10.60 -1.90 -13.94
N ALA A 355 -10.41 -2.33 -12.71
CA ALA A 355 -9.70 -3.56 -12.39
C ALA A 355 -10.40 -4.77 -13.02
N ASP A 356 -11.71 -4.89 -12.85
CA ASP A 356 -12.49 -5.98 -13.43
C ASP A 356 -12.48 -5.99 -14.95
N GLU A 357 -12.66 -4.82 -15.59
CA GLU A 357 -12.61 -4.71 -17.07
C GLU A 357 -11.29 -5.21 -17.64
N TYR A 358 -10.15 -4.93 -16.96
CA TYR A 358 -8.84 -5.43 -17.38
C TYR A 358 -8.80 -6.97 -17.44
N LEU A 359 -9.35 -7.64 -16.43
CA LEU A 359 -9.38 -9.11 -16.37
C LEU A 359 -10.42 -9.72 -17.33
N ASP A 360 -11.58 -9.07 -17.48
CA ASP A 360 -12.66 -9.51 -18.37
C ASP A 360 -12.26 -9.47 -19.85
N GLU A 361 -11.37 -8.54 -20.23
CA GLU A 361 -10.73 -8.52 -21.57
C GLU A 361 -9.70 -9.67 -21.77
N GLY A 362 -9.48 -10.48 -20.75
CA GLY A 362 -8.61 -11.67 -20.80
C GLY A 362 -7.12 -11.37 -20.64
N PHE A 363 -6.75 -10.21 -20.13
CA PHE A 363 -5.35 -9.90 -19.81
C PHE A 363 -4.92 -10.60 -18.52
N HIS A 364 -3.68 -11.07 -18.51
CA HIS A 364 -3.10 -11.74 -17.35
C HIS A 364 -2.70 -10.74 -16.26
N PRO A 365 -2.99 -10.98 -14.97
CA PRO A 365 -2.68 -10.05 -13.88
C PRO A 365 -1.19 -9.72 -13.79
N ASP A 366 -0.28 -10.68 -13.95
CA ASP A 366 1.17 -10.45 -13.86
C ASP A 366 1.71 -9.46 -14.91
N LEU A 367 1.03 -9.30 -16.04
CA LEU A 367 1.43 -8.31 -17.04
C LEU A 367 1.17 -6.88 -16.53
N LEU A 368 0.04 -6.69 -15.85
CA LEU A 368 -0.28 -5.41 -15.23
C LEU A 368 0.64 -5.15 -14.05
N ARG A 369 0.84 -6.13 -13.17
CA ARG A 369 1.75 -6.03 -12.03
C ARG A 369 3.14 -5.57 -12.47
N TYR A 370 3.73 -6.23 -13.45
CA TYR A 370 5.03 -5.85 -14.01
C TYR A 370 5.02 -4.43 -14.56
N TYR A 371 3.99 -4.06 -15.33
CA TYR A 371 3.89 -2.76 -15.95
C TYR A 371 3.79 -1.62 -14.93
N ILE A 372 2.86 -1.71 -13.97
CA ILE A 372 2.64 -0.61 -13.00
C ILE A 372 3.77 -0.49 -11.97
N THR A 373 4.54 -1.57 -11.76
CA THR A 373 5.71 -1.56 -10.87
C THR A 373 6.94 -0.97 -11.57
N THR A 374 7.17 -1.32 -12.86
CA THR A 374 8.42 -0.98 -13.55
C THR A 374 8.30 0.24 -14.48
N ASN A 375 7.08 0.70 -14.79
CA ASN A 375 6.86 1.85 -15.67
C ASN A 375 7.01 3.17 -14.91
N GLY A 376 8.21 3.72 -14.89
CA GLY A 376 8.57 4.91 -14.10
C GLY A 376 8.96 4.56 -12.65
N GLY A 377 9.46 5.54 -11.89
CA GLY A 377 9.71 5.37 -10.46
C GLY A 377 8.40 5.29 -9.68
N PHE A 378 8.36 4.53 -8.59
CA PHE A 378 7.14 4.30 -7.81
C PHE A 378 6.50 5.59 -7.29
N GLN A 379 7.30 6.56 -6.87
CA GLN A 379 6.85 7.87 -6.39
C GLN A 379 6.42 8.86 -7.50
N GLN A 380 6.66 8.52 -8.78
CA GLN A 380 6.38 9.41 -9.90
C GLN A 380 4.99 9.16 -10.47
N ASP A 381 4.34 10.21 -10.98
CA ASP A 381 3.11 10.04 -11.76
C ASP A 381 3.43 9.32 -13.07
N VAL A 382 2.59 8.36 -13.41
CA VAL A 382 2.69 7.62 -14.66
C VAL A 382 1.42 7.74 -15.48
N ASP A 383 1.60 8.00 -16.79
CA ASP A 383 0.48 8.01 -17.71
C ASP A 383 0.28 6.62 -18.29
N PHE A 384 -0.85 5.99 -17.95
CA PHE A 384 -1.24 4.70 -18.52
C PHE A 384 -1.68 4.89 -19.97
N SER A 385 -1.15 4.07 -20.86
CA SER A 385 -1.70 3.89 -22.19
C SER A 385 -1.52 2.45 -22.65
N TRP A 386 -2.52 1.92 -23.36
CA TRP A 386 -2.47 0.56 -23.91
C TRP A 386 -1.30 0.36 -24.89
N GLU A 387 -0.86 1.43 -25.55
CA GLU A 387 0.31 1.39 -26.43
C GLU A 387 1.59 1.16 -25.64
N LYS A 388 1.86 1.97 -24.62
CA LYS A 388 3.03 1.83 -23.73
C LYS A 388 3.02 0.50 -22.99
N PHE A 389 1.82 0.08 -22.50
CA PHE A 389 1.65 -1.22 -21.87
C PHE A 389 2.08 -2.35 -22.81
N ARG A 390 1.54 -2.37 -24.03
CA ARG A 390 1.90 -3.37 -25.06
C ARG A 390 3.38 -3.34 -25.41
N GLU A 391 3.96 -2.15 -25.59
CA GLU A 391 5.39 -1.99 -25.91
C GLU A 391 6.28 -2.53 -24.79
N ARG A 392 5.97 -2.20 -23.54
CA ARG A 392 6.73 -2.66 -22.39
C ARG A 392 6.64 -4.18 -22.21
N VAL A 393 5.44 -4.73 -22.23
CA VAL A 393 5.19 -6.18 -22.10
C VAL A 393 5.86 -6.95 -23.26
N ASN A 394 5.64 -6.53 -24.51
CA ASN A 394 6.22 -7.24 -25.65
C ASN A 394 7.74 -7.08 -25.75
N GLY A 395 8.28 -5.91 -25.42
CA GLY A 395 9.73 -5.66 -25.51
C GLY A 395 10.52 -6.37 -24.44
N GLU A 396 10.07 -6.31 -23.19
CA GLU A 396 10.82 -6.85 -22.05
C GLU A 396 10.36 -8.24 -21.63
N LEU A 397 9.08 -8.42 -21.27
CA LEU A 397 8.64 -9.74 -20.80
C LEU A 397 8.67 -10.78 -21.92
N VAL A 398 8.12 -10.49 -23.10
CA VAL A 398 8.09 -11.45 -24.18
C VAL A 398 9.43 -11.48 -24.93
N GLY A 399 9.92 -10.31 -25.33
CA GLY A 399 11.09 -10.19 -26.19
C GLY A 399 12.43 -10.45 -25.50
N THR A 400 12.51 -10.28 -24.19
CA THR A 400 13.74 -10.49 -23.42
C THR A 400 13.61 -11.73 -22.54
N VAL A 401 12.75 -11.69 -21.52
CA VAL A 401 12.62 -12.79 -20.55
C VAL A 401 12.07 -14.04 -21.22
N GLY A 402 10.92 -13.96 -21.86
CA GLY A 402 10.28 -15.08 -22.53
C GLY A 402 11.12 -15.67 -23.65
N ASN A 403 11.81 -14.82 -24.43
CA ASN A 403 12.70 -15.28 -25.50
C ASN A 403 13.90 -16.05 -24.96
N PHE A 404 14.54 -15.57 -23.89
CA PHE A 404 15.64 -16.28 -23.24
C PHE A 404 15.19 -17.65 -22.73
N VAL A 405 14.14 -17.67 -21.91
CA VAL A 405 13.59 -18.90 -21.33
C VAL A 405 13.19 -19.89 -22.43
N TYR A 406 12.41 -19.45 -23.41
CA TYR A 406 11.96 -20.32 -24.51
C TYR A 406 13.11 -20.94 -25.29
N ARG A 407 14.13 -20.15 -25.66
CA ARG A 407 15.29 -20.65 -26.42
C ARG A 407 16.10 -21.66 -25.62
N SER A 408 16.34 -21.39 -24.34
CA SER A 408 17.11 -22.24 -23.45
C SER A 408 16.43 -23.58 -23.21
N LEU A 409 15.16 -23.56 -22.81
CA LEU A 409 14.42 -24.75 -22.47
C LEU A 409 14.06 -25.59 -23.70
N LEU A 410 13.72 -24.94 -24.83
CA LEU A 410 13.47 -25.66 -26.07
C LEU A 410 14.71 -26.42 -26.55
N PHE A 411 15.90 -25.81 -26.41
CA PHE A 411 17.14 -26.47 -26.78
C PHE A 411 17.49 -27.62 -25.82
N ALA A 412 17.33 -27.41 -24.51
CA ALA A 412 17.52 -28.44 -23.48
C ALA A 412 16.61 -29.65 -23.75
N TYR A 413 15.33 -29.41 -23.95
CA TYR A 413 14.35 -30.47 -24.25
C TYR A 413 14.66 -31.25 -25.52
N ARG A 414 15.00 -30.56 -26.62
CA ARG A 414 15.21 -31.19 -27.94
C ARG A 414 16.49 -32.01 -28.02
N ASN A 415 17.54 -31.62 -27.30
CA ASN A 415 18.85 -32.23 -27.46
C ASN A 415 19.26 -33.11 -26.27
N TYR A 416 18.66 -32.89 -25.08
CA TYR A 416 19.02 -33.60 -23.85
C TYR A 416 17.81 -34.21 -23.13
N GLU A 417 16.59 -34.09 -23.66
CA GLU A 417 15.32 -34.54 -23.01
C GLU A 417 15.09 -33.90 -21.62
N GLY A 418 15.78 -32.79 -21.32
CA GLY A 418 15.74 -32.07 -20.05
C GLY A 418 17.03 -31.29 -19.80
N THR A 419 17.33 -30.98 -18.54
CA THR A 419 18.59 -30.32 -18.14
C THR A 419 19.73 -31.29 -18.27
N PRO A 420 20.80 -31.01 -19.07
CA PRO A 420 21.99 -31.84 -19.11
C PRO A 420 22.74 -31.82 -17.79
N ASP A 421 23.60 -32.85 -17.56
CA ASP A 421 24.51 -32.85 -16.40
C ASP A 421 25.56 -31.75 -16.56
N GLY A 422 25.90 -31.07 -15.45
CA GLY A 422 26.91 -30.00 -15.43
C GLY A 422 27.14 -29.42 -14.04
N THR A 423 28.01 -28.43 -13.98
CA THR A 423 28.19 -27.53 -12.83
C THR A 423 28.14 -26.11 -13.35
N VAL A 424 27.63 -25.20 -12.54
CA VAL A 424 27.55 -23.79 -12.94
C VAL A 424 28.95 -23.25 -13.23
N SER A 425 29.10 -22.57 -14.37
CA SER A 425 30.36 -21.91 -14.70
C SER A 425 30.57 -20.66 -13.86
N ASP A 426 31.86 -20.34 -13.54
CA ASP A 426 32.22 -19.16 -12.75
C ASP A 426 31.59 -17.86 -13.31
N GLU A 427 31.49 -17.72 -14.64
CA GLU A 427 30.86 -16.54 -15.29
C GLU A 427 29.37 -16.42 -14.94
N VAL A 428 28.65 -17.53 -14.98
CA VAL A 428 27.21 -17.57 -14.71
C VAL A 428 26.92 -17.44 -13.21
N GLU A 429 27.71 -18.13 -12.37
CA GLU A 429 27.64 -18.03 -10.93
C GLU A 429 27.82 -16.57 -10.46
N ASN A 430 28.91 -15.91 -10.85
CA ASN A 430 29.14 -14.50 -10.52
C ASN A 430 28.02 -13.57 -11.05
N ARG A 431 27.40 -13.91 -12.17
CA ARG A 431 26.31 -13.11 -12.73
C ARG A 431 25.01 -13.27 -11.94
N ILE A 432 24.72 -14.48 -11.45
CA ILE A 432 23.57 -14.75 -10.57
C ILE A 432 23.78 -14.07 -9.22
N GLU A 433 24.95 -14.24 -8.60
CA GLU A 433 25.30 -13.57 -7.34
C GLU A 433 25.18 -12.04 -7.44
N GLY A 434 25.65 -11.46 -8.54
CA GLY A 434 25.48 -10.03 -8.82
C GLY A 434 24.02 -9.61 -8.91
N ALA A 435 23.16 -10.41 -9.55
CA ALA A 435 21.74 -10.12 -9.65
C ALA A 435 21.01 -10.24 -8.28
N VAL A 436 21.42 -11.20 -7.44
CA VAL A 436 20.92 -11.33 -6.07
C VAL A 436 21.34 -10.12 -5.22
N SER A 437 22.60 -9.68 -5.33
CA SER A 437 23.07 -8.47 -4.66
C SER A 437 22.32 -7.22 -5.11
N ASP A 438 22.10 -7.06 -6.43
CA ASP A 438 21.34 -5.94 -6.99
C ASP A 438 19.87 -5.96 -6.49
N PHE A 439 19.29 -7.15 -6.32
CA PHE A 439 17.94 -7.32 -5.77
C PHE A 439 17.88 -6.88 -4.29
N GLY A 440 18.80 -7.34 -3.45
CA GLY A 440 18.90 -6.93 -2.04
C GLY A 440 19.08 -5.41 -1.90
N GLN A 441 19.94 -4.81 -2.73
CA GLN A 441 20.12 -3.37 -2.74
C GLN A 441 18.83 -2.63 -3.14
N ALA A 442 18.11 -3.11 -4.15
CA ALA A 442 16.85 -2.50 -4.59
C ALA A 442 15.76 -2.54 -3.50
N VAL A 443 15.71 -3.62 -2.71
CA VAL A 443 14.82 -3.72 -1.54
C VAL A 443 15.21 -2.69 -0.49
N ASN A 444 16.48 -2.60 -0.12
CA ASN A 444 16.97 -1.66 0.88
C ASN A 444 16.89 -0.19 0.44
N ASP A 445 16.90 0.07 -0.87
CA ASP A 445 16.67 1.40 -1.44
C ASP A 445 15.17 1.71 -1.66
N TYR A 446 14.26 0.78 -1.34
CA TYR A 446 12.81 0.91 -1.60
C TYR A 446 12.49 1.20 -3.09
N ASP A 447 13.33 0.73 -4.01
CA ASP A 447 13.21 0.96 -5.45
C ASP A 447 12.59 -0.25 -6.17
N LEU A 448 11.24 -0.28 -6.22
CA LEU A 448 10.49 -1.33 -6.90
C LEU A 448 10.81 -1.43 -8.40
N LYS A 449 11.22 -0.33 -9.03
CA LYS A 449 11.61 -0.36 -10.44
C LYS A 449 12.94 -1.07 -10.64
N ALA A 450 13.96 -0.74 -9.84
CA ALA A 450 15.26 -1.41 -9.86
C ALA A 450 15.09 -2.90 -9.56
N LEU A 451 14.27 -3.25 -8.57
CA LEU A 451 13.90 -4.62 -8.25
C LEU A 451 13.34 -5.38 -9.46
N GLY A 452 12.39 -4.76 -10.19
CA GLY A 452 11.83 -5.33 -11.42
C GLY A 452 12.83 -5.49 -12.57
N GLU A 453 13.88 -4.68 -12.58
CA GLU A 453 14.92 -4.74 -13.62
C GLU A 453 15.94 -5.86 -13.39
N THR A 454 16.05 -6.45 -12.18
CA THR A 454 17.02 -7.51 -11.87
C THR A 454 16.80 -8.76 -12.71
N ALA A 455 15.59 -9.31 -12.70
CA ALA A 455 15.24 -10.50 -13.50
C ALA A 455 15.39 -10.24 -15.01
N ALA A 456 14.96 -9.08 -15.49
CA ALA A 456 15.06 -8.70 -16.91
C ALA A 456 16.53 -8.53 -17.35
N SER A 457 17.38 -7.96 -16.46
CA SER A 457 18.83 -7.83 -16.69
C SER A 457 19.52 -9.20 -16.78
N LEU A 458 19.16 -10.11 -15.88
CA LEU A 458 19.69 -11.47 -15.89
C LEU A 458 19.27 -12.25 -17.16
N ALA A 459 18.00 -12.12 -17.57
CA ALA A 459 17.51 -12.73 -18.82
C ALA A 459 18.17 -12.13 -20.08
N ARG A 460 18.51 -10.85 -20.06
CA ARG A 460 19.25 -10.16 -21.12
C ARG A 460 20.65 -10.73 -21.25
N PHE A 461 21.35 -10.88 -20.13
CA PHE A 461 22.64 -11.58 -20.10
C PHE A 461 22.52 -13.02 -20.62
N GLY A 462 21.48 -13.77 -20.22
CA GLY A 462 21.25 -15.14 -20.71
C GLY A 462 21.06 -15.19 -22.24
N ASN A 463 20.35 -14.23 -22.84
CA ASN A 463 20.24 -14.11 -24.31
C ASN A 463 21.59 -13.84 -24.98
N GLU A 464 22.43 -12.99 -24.40
CA GLU A 464 23.78 -12.72 -24.90
C GLU A 464 24.70 -13.94 -24.73
N TYR A 465 24.60 -14.64 -23.58
CA TYR A 465 25.38 -15.82 -23.27
C TYR A 465 25.14 -16.96 -24.25
N ILE A 466 23.86 -17.34 -24.46
CA ILE A 466 23.51 -18.41 -25.40
C ILE A 466 23.86 -18.04 -26.86
N GLN A 467 23.72 -16.73 -27.21
CA GLN A 467 24.05 -16.26 -28.56
C GLN A 467 25.57 -16.25 -28.81
N ARG A 468 26.37 -15.87 -27.81
CA ARG A 468 27.84 -15.83 -27.91
C ARG A 468 28.45 -17.23 -27.99
N ASN A 469 27.93 -18.17 -27.20
CA ASN A 469 28.44 -19.54 -27.10
C ASN A 469 27.90 -20.48 -28.18
N GLU A 470 26.86 -20.10 -28.93
CA GLU A 470 26.29 -20.80 -30.08
C GLU A 470 26.18 -22.34 -29.92
N PRO A 471 25.51 -22.88 -28.85
CA PRO A 471 25.50 -24.31 -28.56
C PRO A 471 25.00 -25.18 -29.73
N TRP A 472 24.17 -24.63 -30.61
CA TRP A 472 23.69 -25.31 -31.83
C TRP A 472 24.79 -25.59 -32.86
N LYS A 473 25.95 -24.94 -32.76
CA LYS A 473 27.14 -25.26 -33.59
C LYS A 473 28.05 -26.26 -32.93
N LEU A 474 28.00 -26.37 -31.59
CA LEU A 474 28.85 -27.26 -30.80
C LEU A 474 28.27 -28.68 -30.68
N THR A 475 26.97 -28.88 -30.94
CA THR A 475 26.29 -30.17 -30.72
C THR A 475 27.00 -31.36 -31.37
N ASP A 476 27.55 -31.16 -32.58
CA ASP A 476 28.25 -32.24 -33.30
C ASP A 476 29.78 -32.21 -33.11
N ASP A 477 30.39 -31.04 -32.84
CA ASP A 477 31.83 -30.87 -32.77
C ASP A 477 32.38 -30.99 -31.36
N ASP A 478 31.65 -30.51 -30.35
CA ASP A 478 31.98 -30.57 -28.91
C ASP A 478 30.68 -30.66 -28.08
N PRO A 479 30.08 -31.85 -27.98
CA PRO A 479 28.82 -32.09 -27.27
C PRO A 479 28.87 -31.70 -25.77
N ASP A 480 30.02 -31.88 -25.12
CA ASP A 480 30.20 -31.56 -23.71
C ASP A 480 30.19 -30.04 -23.48
N ALA A 481 30.84 -29.28 -24.35
CA ALA A 481 30.76 -27.83 -24.30
C ALA A 481 29.33 -27.30 -24.60
N ALA A 482 28.61 -27.94 -25.55
CA ALA A 482 27.20 -27.60 -25.80
C ALA A 482 26.33 -27.88 -24.60
N ALA A 483 26.51 -29.04 -23.94
CA ALA A 483 25.77 -29.40 -22.72
C ALA A 483 26.03 -28.40 -21.58
N GLN A 484 27.31 -28.01 -21.37
CA GLN A 484 27.65 -27.01 -20.36
C GLN A 484 26.98 -25.67 -20.59
N VAL A 485 26.94 -25.15 -21.83
CA VAL A 485 26.25 -23.89 -22.14
C VAL A 485 24.75 -23.99 -21.83
N ILE A 486 24.13 -25.12 -22.12
CA ILE A 486 22.70 -25.30 -21.87
C ILE A 486 22.40 -25.49 -20.39
N TYR A 487 23.28 -26.22 -19.66
CA TYR A 487 23.18 -26.29 -18.21
C TYR A 487 23.20 -24.91 -17.58
N ASP A 488 24.17 -24.07 -17.93
CA ASP A 488 24.26 -22.68 -17.47
C ASP A 488 23.01 -21.85 -17.80
N CYS A 489 22.47 -21.99 -19.01
CA CYS A 489 21.24 -21.32 -19.39
C CYS A 489 20.01 -21.75 -18.56
N VAL A 490 19.94 -23.02 -18.16
CA VAL A 490 18.87 -23.49 -17.27
C VAL A 490 19.04 -22.94 -15.86
N GLN A 491 20.26 -22.84 -15.34
CA GLN A 491 20.50 -22.22 -14.03
C GLN A 491 20.14 -20.71 -14.05
N LEU A 492 20.49 -20.00 -15.12
CA LEU A 492 20.03 -18.61 -15.32
C LEU A 492 18.50 -18.50 -15.37
N ALA A 493 17.82 -19.47 -16.02
CA ALA A 493 16.36 -19.47 -16.07
C ALA A 493 15.72 -19.72 -14.70
N LYS A 494 16.33 -20.57 -13.86
CA LYS A 494 15.92 -20.75 -12.46
C LYS A 494 16.05 -19.46 -11.67
N ALA A 495 17.21 -18.81 -11.72
CA ALA A 495 17.45 -17.54 -11.04
C ALA A 495 16.48 -16.45 -11.53
N VAL A 496 16.17 -16.40 -12.82
CA VAL A 496 15.15 -15.50 -13.37
C VAL A 496 13.77 -15.79 -12.77
N ALA A 497 13.37 -17.05 -12.59
CA ALA A 497 12.09 -17.39 -11.98
C ALA A 497 12.01 -16.87 -10.53
N VAL A 498 13.04 -17.10 -9.74
CA VAL A 498 13.10 -16.66 -8.32
C VAL A 498 13.05 -15.13 -8.21
N LEU A 499 13.88 -14.41 -8.98
CA LEU A 499 13.94 -12.94 -8.97
C LEU A 499 12.68 -12.29 -9.55
N PHE A 500 11.97 -12.99 -10.44
CA PHE A 500 10.74 -12.46 -11.07
C PHE A 500 9.49 -12.74 -10.22
N TYR A 501 9.56 -13.68 -9.28
CA TYR A 501 8.41 -14.11 -8.48
C TYR A 501 7.64 -12.96 -7.80
N PRO A 502 8.28 -11.96 -7.17
CA PRO A 502 7.54 -10.87 -6.56
C PRO A 502 6.70 -10.06 -7.55
N LEU A 503 7.15 -9.93 -8.80
CA LEU A 503 6.48 -9.11 -9.82
C LEU A 503 5.40 -9.88 -10.59
N GLY A 504 5.59 -11.18 -10.79
CA GLY A 504 4.69 -12.02 -11.55
C GLY A 504 4.66 -13.45 -11.04
N PRO A 505 4.00 -13.67 -9.89
CA PRO A 505 4.04 -14.95 -9.19
C PRO A 505 3.56 -16.13 -10.05
N GLU A 506 2.41 -16.05 -10.69
CA GLU A 506 1.92 -17.15 -11.53
C GLU A 506 2.84 -17.48 -12.72
N LYS A 507 3.47 -16.47 -13.32
CA LYS A 507 4.43 -16.70 -14.42
C LYS A 507 5.73 -17.31 -13.90
N ALA A 508 6.17 -16.91 -12.71
CA ALA A 508 7.35 -17.46 -12.06
C ALA A 508 7.12 -18.92 -11.63
N GLU A 509 5.98 -19.22 -11.00
CA GLU A 509 5.56 -20.58 -10.65
C GLU A 509 5.52 -21.50 -11.87
N ARG A 510 4.92 -21.03 -12.95
CA ARG A 510 4.88 -21.79 -14.20
C ARG A 510 6.27 -22.04 -14.79
N LEU A 511 7.17 -21.04 -14.73
CA LEU A 511 8.54 -21.23 -15.17
C LEU A 511 9.28 -22.21 -14.25
N TRP A 512 9.08 -22.08 -12.92
CA TRP A 512 9.70 -22.94 -11.92
C TRP A 512 9.26 -24.41 -12.09
N ALA A 513 8.01 -24.66 -12.40
CA ALA A 513 7.52 -26.00 -12.70
C ALA A 513 8.24 -26.69 -13.88
N ASP A 514 8.82 -25.90 -14.80
CA ASP A 514 9.60 -26.43 -15.94
C ASP A 514 11.10 -26.61 -15.62
N VAL A 515 11.66 -25.88 -14.64
CA VAL A 515 13.12 -25.82 -14.40
C VAL A 515 13.55 -26.14 -12.96
N GLY A 516 12.68 -25.95 -11.99
CA GLY A 516 12.94 -26.17 -10.57
C GLY A 516 12.84 -27.63 -10.15
N PRO A 517 13.25 -27.97 -8.92
CA PRO A 517 12.95 -29.25 -8.30
C PRO A 517 11.44 -29.42 -8.16
N ALA A 518 10.95 -30.66 -8.35
CA ALA A 518 9.50 -30.95 -8.34
C ALA A 518 8.85 -30.86 -6.95
N ASP A 519 9.65 -30.84 -5.90
CA ASP A 519 9.26 -30.79 -4.49
C ASP A 519 9.52 -29.42 -3.82
N GLU A 520 9.95 -28.43 -4.59
CA GLU A 520 10.18 -27.07 -4.12
C GLU A 520 9.21 -26.08 -4.78
N ASP A 521 8.66 -25.18 -3.98
CA ASP A 521 7.85 -24.06 -4.46
C ASP A 521 8.75 -22.83 -4.64
N VAL A 522 8.64 -22.16 -5.80
CA VAL A 522 9.39 -20.93 -6.05
C VAL A 522 9.10 -19.85 -5.01
N ALA A 523 7.92 -19.85 -4.41
CA ALA A 523 7.56 -18.93 -3.35
C ALA A 523 8.47 -19.07 -2.11
N GLU A 524 8.87 -20.30 -1.80
CA GLU A 524 9.68 -20.65 -0.62
C GLU A 524 11.19 -20.60 -0.87
N VAL A 525 11.63 -20.51 -2.13
CA VAL A 525 13.06 -20.42 -2.46
C VAL A 525 13.59 -19.04 -2.07
N GLY A 526 14.52 -19.01 -1.11
CA GLY A 526 15.26 -17.81 -0.69
C GLY A 526 16.34 -17.39 -1.68
N LEU A 527 17.00 -16.29 -1.39
CA LEU A 527 18.13 -15.74 -2.17
C LEU A 527 19.47 -15.91 -1.45
N ASP A 528 19.57 -16.87 -0.49
CA ASP A 528 20.79 -17.19 0.27
C ASP A 528 21.91 -17.77 -0.60
#